data_150ec29c8248473e2439ca95b5d1dce3
#
_entry.id   150ec29c8248473e2439ca95b5d1dce3
#
_cell.length_a   1.000
_cell.length_b   1.000
_cell.length_c   1.000
_cell.angle_alpha   90.00
_cell.angle_beta   90.00
_cell.angle_gamma   90.00
#
_symmetry.space_group_name_H-M   'P 1'
#
loop_
_entity.id
_entity.type
_entity.pdbx_description
1 polymer ?
#
loop_
_entity_poly.entity_id
_entity_poly.type
_entity_poly.pdbx_seq_one_letter_code
_entity_poly.pdbx_strand_id
1 'polypeptide(L)'
;MANPVETSIIVPVYNEAENLKKLIGQIHSLRLPDSEIIVVDDGSNDGSAAIAMAAGANVVRHPYNIGNGAAVKSGMRAAKGRFIVMMDGDGQHKPEDIPKLLADADTYHMVVGARAKGSKLRMHRNLANLVYNLLASYVTRFKVQDLTSGFRVIRRRDALRFIDLLPNTFSYPTTLTLACLRSGLTVQYVPIQTL
;
A
#
# COMPACT_ATOMS: atom_id res chain seq x y z
N MET A 1 -10.30 -27.20 8.82
CA MET A 1 -10.71 -25.79 8.76
C MET A 1 -9.55 -25.04 8.12
N ALA A 2 -9.79 -24.13 7.16
CA ALA A 2 -8.71 -23.31 6.60
C ALA A 2 -8.16 -22.40 7.69
N ASN A 3 -6.84 -22.21 7.72
CA ASN A 3 -6.22 -21.25 8.62
C ASN A 3 -6.78 -19.85 8.37
N PRO A 4 -6.98 -19.03 9.41
CA PRO A 4 -7.39 -17.64 9.21
C PRO A 4 -6.34 -16.88 8.41
N VAL A 5 -6.75 -16.04 7.46
CA VAL A 5 -5.83 -15.21 6.68
C VAL A 5 -5.12 -14.23 7.63
N GLU A 6 -3.79 -14.23 7.62
CA GLU A 6 -2.98 -13.32 8.44
C GLU A 6 -2.65 -12.03 7.68
N THR A 7 -2.35 -12.12 6.38
CA THR A 7 -1.93 -10.97 5.57
C THR A 7 -2.75 -10.85 4.29
N SER A 8 -3.35 -9.68 4.04
CA SER A 8 -3.96 -9.32 2.75
C SER A 8 -3.08 -8.31 2.03
N ILE A 9 -2.61 -8.65 0.82
CA ILE A 9 -1.79 -7.77 -0.01
C ILE A 9 -2.70 -7.12 -1.05
N ILE A 10 -2.89 -5.81 -0.95
CA ILE A 10 -3.74 -5.01 -1.84
C ILE A 10 -2.88 -4.35 -2.91
N VAL A 11 -3.22 -4.63 -4.17
CA VAL A 11 -2.56 -4.06 -5.35
C VAL A 11 -3.61 -3.34 -6.19
N PRO A 12 -3.72 -1.99 -6.07
CA PRO A 12 -4.55 -1.20 -6.97
C PRO A 12 -3.90 -1.17 -8.36
N VAL A 13 -4.69 -1.37 -9.42
CA VAL A 13 -4.21 -1.37 -10.80
C VAL A 13 -5.15 -0.58 -11.73
N TYR A 14 -4.55 0.10 -12.70
CA TYR A 14 -5.26 0.72 -13.81
C TYR A 14 -4.38 0.67 -15.05
N ASN A 15 -4.71 -0.22 -16.01
CA ASN A 15 -3.96 -0.47 -17.24
C ASN A 15 -2.47 -0.85 -16.98
N GLU A 16 -2.26 -1.91 -16.17
CA GLU A 16 -0.94 -2.42 -15.77
C GLU A 16 -0.71 -3.88 -16.22
N ALA A 17 -1.36 -4.32 -17.31
CA ALA A 17 -1.33 -5.71 -17.80
C ALA A 17 0.11 -6.25 -17.99
N GLU A 18 1.03 -5.42 -18.47
CA GLU A 18 2.43 -5.79 -18.71
C GLU A 18 3.18 -6.24 -17.44
N ASN A 19 2.98 -5.51 -16.37
CA ASN A 19 3.75 -5.70 -15.13
C ASN A 19 3.07 -6.67 -14.15
N LEU A 20 1.75 -6.78 -14.23
CA LEU A 20 0.92 -7.40 -13.20
C LEU A 20 1.21 -8.89 -13.01
N LYS A 21 1.36 -9.66 -14.10
CA LYS A 21 1.69 -11.09 -14.01
C LYS A 21 3.01 -11.33 -13.29
N LYS A 22 4.03 -10.53 -13.61
CA LYS A 22 5.35 -10.61 -12.98
C LYS A 22 5.27 -10.27 -11.49
N LEU A 23 4.57 -9.17 -11.17
CA LEU A 23 4.39 -8.69 -9.81
C LEU A 23 3.72 -9.74 -8.92
N ILE A 24 2.58 -10.30 -9.37
CA ILE A 24 1.86 -11.36 -8.63
C ILE A 24 2.75 -12.60 -8.46
N GLY A 25 3.49 -13.00 -9.49
CA GLY A 25 4.44 -14.12 -9.42
C GLY A 25 5.55 -13.87 -8.39
N GLN A 26 6.07 -12.66 -8.32
CA GLN A 26 7.07 -12.27 -7.30
C GLN A 26 6.47 -12.32 -5.89
N ILE A 27 5.23 -11.84 -5.69
CA ILE A 27 4.55 -11.93 -4.39
C ILE A 27 4.35 -13.40 -3.98
N HIS A 28 3.89 -14.26 -4.88
CA HIS A 28 3.75 -15.69 -4.60
C HIS A 28 5.07 -16.37 -4.24
N SER A 29 6.19 -15.94 -4.86
CA SER A 29 7.52 -16.49 -4.59
C SER A 29 8.02 -16.22 -3.16
N LEU A 30 7.46 -15.22 -2.47
CA LEU A 30 7.77 -14.94 -1.06
C LEU A 30 7.24 -16.03 -0.12
N ARG A 31 6.29 -16.86 -0.56
CA ARG A 31 5.68 -17.94 0.23
C ARG A 31 5.20 -17.47 1.61
N LEU A 32 4.60 -16.29 1.67
CA LEU A 32 4.06 -15.76 2.92
C LEU A 32 2.94 -16.69 3.43
N PRO A 33 3.05 -17.19 4.67
CA PRO A 33 2.02 -18.08 5.22
C PRO A 33 0.70 -17.33 5.36
N ASP A 34 -0.41 -18.06 5.18
CA ASP A 34 -1.77 -17.58 5.41
C ASP A 34 -2.05 -16.19 4.80
N SER A 35 -1.57 -15.98 3.54
CA SER A 35 -1.71 -14.72 2.82
C SER A 35 -2.67 -14.81 1.64
N GLU A 36 -3.28 -13.68 1.31
CA GLU A 36 -4.07 -13.50 0.08
C GLU A 36 -3.59 -12.28 -0.69
N ILE A 37 -3.72 -12.33 -2.02
CA ILE A 37 -3.47 -11.20 -2.91
C ILE A 37 -4.81 -10.68 -3.41
N ILE A 38 -5.07 -9.40 -3.23
CA ILE A 38 -6.27 -8.71 -3.68
C ILE A 38 -5.85 -7.67 -4.70
N VAL A 39 -6.13 -7.92 -5.98
CA VAL A 39 -5.97 -6.94 -7.03
C VAL A 39 -7.26 -6.16 -7.18
N VAL A 40 -7.18 -4.85 -7.09
CA VAL A 40 -8.33 -3.97 -7.35
C VAL A 40 -8.14 -3.30 -8.69
N ASP A 41 -8.86 -3.79 -9.69
CA ASP A 41 -8.87 -3.25 -11.05
C ASP A 41 -9.81 -2.03 -11.13
N ASP A 42 -9.24 -0.86 -11.24
CA ASP A 42 -9.96 0.42 -11.26
C ASP A 42 -10.49 0.75 -12.68
N GLY A 43 -11.15 -0.22 -13.31
CA GLY A 43 -11.78 -0.05 -14.61
C GLY A 43 -10.83 -0.11 -15.79
N SER A 44 -9.82 -1.00 -15.77
CA SER A 44 -8.87 -1.18 -16.88
C SER A 44 -9.52 -1.73 -18.14
N ASN A 45 -8.93 -1.38 -19.29
CA ASN A 45 -9.35 -1.82 -20.63
C ASN A 45 -8.31 -2.74 -21.31
N ASP A 46 -7.18 -3.02 -20.66
CA ASP A 46 -6.02 -3.73 -21.23
C ASP A 46 -5.96 -5.23 -20.84
N GLY A 47 -7.00 -5.74 -20.15
CA GLY A 47 -7.02 -7.13 -19.70
C GLY A 47 -6.39 -7.37 -18.34
N SER A 48 -5.97 -6.33 -17.58
CA SER A 48 -5.36 -6.44 -16.25
C SER A 48 -6.15 -7.38 -15.31
N ALA A 49 -7.49 -7.25 -15.25
CA ALA A 49 -8.33 -8.09 -14.38
C ALA A 49 -8.21 -9.59 -14.73
N ALA A 50 -8.24 -9.94 -16.02
CA ALA A 50 -8.13 -11.34 -16.47
C ALA A 50 -6.74 -11.92 -16.13
N ILE A 51 -5.69 -11.13 -16.32
CA ILE A 51 -4.31 -11.51 -15.98
C ILE A 51 -4.17 -11.75 -14.47
N ALA A 52 -4.74 -10.87 -13.63
CA ALA A 52 -4.70 -11.03 -12.19
C ALA A 52 -5.40 -12.31 -11.73
N MET A 53 -6.59 -12.59 -12.26
CA MET A 53 -7.33 -13.83 -11.96
C MET A 53 -6.54 -15.06 -12.38
N ALA A 54 -5.99 -15.06 -13.60
CA ALA A 54 -5.19 -16.18 -14.10
C ALA A 54 -3.89 -16.40 -13.31
N ALA A 55 -3.37 -15.34 -12.67
CA ALA A 55 -2.21 -15.41 -11.79
C ALA A 55 -2.55 -15.80 -10.34
N GLY A 56 -3.82 -16.11 -10.02
CA GLY A 56 -4.26 -16.60 -8.71
C GLY A 56 -4.58 -15.51 -7.68
N ALA A 57 -4.79 -14.27 -8.09
CA ALA A 57 -5.23 -13.21 -7.20
C ALA A 57 -6.77 -13.14 -7.09
N ASN A 58 -7.26 -12.71 -5.92
CA ASN A 58 -8.64 -12.28 -5.76
C ASN A 58 -8.83 -10.92 -6.45
N VAL A 59 -9.79 -10.81 -7.36
CA VAL A 59 -9.98 -9.57 -8.12
C VAL A 59 -11.27 -8.87 -7.71
N VAL A 60 -11.14 -7.59 -7.36
CA VAL A 60 -12.24 -6.63 -7.21
C VAL A 60 -12.19 -5.70 -8.39
N ARG A 61 -13.27 -5.54 -9.15
CA ARG A 61 -13.30 -4.70 -10.34
C ARG A 61 -14.26 -3.54 -10.19
N HIS A 62 -13.79 -2.34 -10.50
CA HIS A 62 -14.63 -1.14 -10.62
C HIS A 62 -15.21 -1.03 -12.05
N PRO A 63 -16.41 -0.47 -12.20
CA PRO A 63 -17.04 -0.30 -13.53
C PRO A 63 -16.33 0.73 -14.41
N TYR A 64 -15.59 1.67 -13.81
CA TYR A 64 -14.78 2.71 -14.45
C TYR A 64 -13.71 3.19 -13.48
N ASN A 65 -12.76 3.99 -13.94
CA ASN A 65 -11.70 4.57 -13.09
C ASN A 65 -12.30 5.56 -12.08
N ILE A 66 -12.26 5.18 -10.81
CA ILE A 66 -12.73 6.00 -9.67
C ILE A 66 -11.54 6.71 -9.00
N GLY A 67 -10.34 6.15 -9.12
CA GLY A 67 -9.10 6.66 -8.57
C GLY A 67 -8.39 5.69 -7.62
N ASN A 68 -7.09 5.85 -7.51
CA ASN A 68 -6.22 4.95 -6.74
C ASN A 68 -6.67 4.78 -5.28
N GLY A 69 -7.03 5.87 -4.59
CA GLY A 69 -7.53 5.79 -3.22
C GLY A 69 -8.86 5.03 -3.10
N ALA A 70 -9.73 5.11 -4.11
CA ALA A 70 -10.96 4.32 -4.16
C ALA A 70 -10.64 2.84 -4.30
N ALA A 71 -9.71 2.48 -5.18
CA ALA A 71 -9.25 1.10 -5.36
C ALA A 71 -8.67 0.54 -4.04
N VAL A 72 -7.81 1.30 -3.37
CA VAL A 72 -7.27 0.91 -2.06
C VAL A 72 -8.38 0.69 -1.02
N LYS A 73 -9.37 1.59 -0.95
CA LYS A 73 -10.51 1.42 -0.03
C LYS A 73 -11.33 0.16 -0.33
N SER A 74 -11.56 -0.15 -1.61
CA SER A 74 -12.24 -1.38 -2.01
C SER A 74 -11.44 -2.62 -1.61
N GLY A 75 -10.12 -2.58 -1.78
CA GLY A 75 -9.22 -3.63 -1.29
C GLY A 75 -9.25 -3.79 0.23
N MET A 76 -9.23 -2.68 0.99
CA MET A 76 -9.34 -2.72 2.47
C MET A 76 -10.65 -3.37 2.94
N ARG A 77 -11.77 -3.11 2.25
CA ARG A 77 -13.07 -3.75 2.57
C ARG A 77 -13.07 -5.24 2.24
N ALA A 78 -12.43 -5.65 1.16
CA ALA A 78 -12.34 -7.06 0.74
C ALA A 78 -11.33 -7.87 1.57
N ALA A 79 -10.34 -7.22 2.19
CA ALA A 79 -9.28 -7.85 2.96
C ALA A 79 -9.80 -8.63 4.15
N LYS A 80 -9.29 -9.85 4.35
CA LYS A 80 -9.63 -10.74 5.48
C LYS A 80 -8.49 -10.81 6.50
N GLY A 81 -7.26 -10.51 6.07
CA GLY A 81 -6.06 -10.61 6.89
C GLY A 81 -6.06 -9.67 8.09
N ARG A 82 -5.37 -10.06 9.13
CA ARG A 82 -5.09 -9.24 10.31
C ARG A 82 -4.28 -8.00 9.93
N PHE A 83 -3.32 -8.17 8.99
CA PHE A 83 -2.52 -7.11 8.40
C PHE A 83 -2.91 -6.85 6.95
N ILE A 84 -2.91 -5.60 6.59
CA ILE A 84 -3.08 -5.13 5.21
C ILE A 84 -1.75 -4.56 4.73
N VAL A 85 -1.21 -5.15 3.68
CA VAL A 85 -0.09 -4.59 2.90
C VAL A 85 -0.69 -3.86 1.70
N MET A 86 -0.36 -2.59 1.52
CA MET A 86 -0.69 -1.82 0.32
C MET A 86 0.57 -1.65 -0.51
N MET A 87 0.47 -1.88 -1.82
CA MET A 87 1.57 -1.83 -2.75
C MET A 87 1.08 -1.41 -4.14
N ASP A 88 1.68 -0.39 -4.75
CA ASP A 88 1.29 0.05 -6.08
C ASP A 88 1.62 -1.01 -7.16
N GLY A 89 0.76 -1.11 -8.18
CA GLY A 89 0.88 -2.11 -9.26
C GLY A 89 1.88 -1.75 -10.36
N ASP A 90 2.50 -0.57 -10.31
CA ASP A 90 3.39 0.02 -11.33
C ASP A 90 4.82 -0.57 -11.35
N GLY A 91 5.11 -1.52 -10.46
CA GLY A 91 6.40 -2.20 -10.38
C GLY A 91 7.53 -1.37 -9.77
N GLN A 92 7.28 -0.17 -9.25
CA GLN A 92 8.31 0.65 -8.61
C GLN A 92 8.75 0.09 -7.24
N HIS A 93 7.89 -0.66 -6.57
CA HIS A 93 8.17 -1.30 -5.29
C HIS A 93 8.58 -2.76 -5.47
N LYS A 94 9.54 -3.20 -4.67
CA LYS A 94 10.02 -4.58 -4.66
C LYS A 94 9.18 -5.42 -3.69
N PRO A 95 8.49 -6.49 -4.14
CA PRO A 95 7.76 -7.40 -3.24
C PRO A 95 8.63 -7.98 -2.13
N GLU A 96 9.93 -8.16 -2.37
CA GLU A 96 10.91 -8.69 -1.41
C GLU A 96 11.06 -7.84 -0.15
N ASP A 97 10.58 -6.59 -0.18
CA ASP A 97 10.55 -5.72 1.01
C ASP A 97 9.31 -5.96 1.90
N ILE A 98 8.28 -6.70 1.44
CA ILE A 98 7.09 -7.03 2.23
C ILE A 98 7.45 -7.69 3.58
N PRO A 99 8.29 -8.73 3.63
CA PRO A 99 8.67 -9.34 4.90
C PRO A 99 9.34 -8.38 5.89
N LYS A 100 10.11 -7.38 5.39
CA LYS A 100 10.75 -6.37 6.24
C LYS A 100 9.72 -5.45 6.91
N LEU A 101 8.65 -5.08 6.17
CA LEU A 101 7.58 -4.27 6.74
C LEU A 101 6.72 -5.09 7.73
N LEU A 102 6.46 -6.35 7.43
CA LEU A 102 5.69 -7.25 8.29
C LEU A 102 6.41 -7.56 9.61
N ALA A 103 7.75 -7.57 9.63
CA ALA A 103 8.52 -7.85 10.84
C ALA A 103 8.19 -6.91 12.01
N ASP A 104 7.82 -5.67 11.73
CA ASP A 104 7.47 -4.66 12.72
C ASP A 104 5.96 -4.50 12.95
N ALA A 105 5.10 -5.22 12.20
CA ALA A 105 3.66 -5.02 12.18
C ALA A 105 2.96 -5.41 13.50
N ASP A 106 3.53 -6.33 14.27
CA ASP A 106 3.02 -6.68 15.61
C ASP A 106 3.30 -5.60 16.65
N THR A 107 4.40 -4.87 16.50
CA THR A 107 4.82 -3.81 17.43
C THR A 107 4.14 -2.48 17.11
N TYR A 108 4.06 -2.11 15.83
CA TYR A 108 3.52 -0.84 15.38
C TYR A 108 2.14 -1.01 14.75
N HIS A 109 1.31 0.03 14.82
CA HIS A 109 -0.01 0.04 14.18
C HIS A 109 0.08 0.18 12.66
N MET A 110 1.10 0.93 12.19
CA MET A 110 1.41 1.11 10.78
C MET A 110 2.92 1.10 10.56
N VAL A 111 3.39 0.40 9.52
CA VAL A 111 4.78 0.39 9.06
C VAL A 111 4.81 0.92 7.63
N VAL A 112 5.63 1.93 7.37
CA VAL A 112 5.74 2.61 6.08
C VAL A 112 7.10 2.35 5.46
N GLY A 113 7.12 1.86 4.24
CA GLY A 113 8.34 1.76 3.44
C GLY A 113 8.79 3.16 3.01
N ALA A 114 9.84 3.67 3.64
CA ALA A 114 10.41 4.98 3.32
C ALA A 114 11.50 4.85 2.25
N ARG A 115 11.38 5.65 1.19
CA ARG A 115 12.38 5.68 0.11
C ARG A 115 13.71 6.19 0.62
N ALA A 116 14.80 5.47 0.34
CA ALA A 116 16.14 5.88 0.71
C ALA A 116 16.48 7.23 0.07
N LYS A 117 17.11 8.13 0.86
CA LYS A 117 17.60 9.41 0.36
C LYS A 117 18.71 9.15 -0.66
N GLY A 118 18.49 9.45 -1.94
CA GLY A 118 19.54 9.29 -2.97
C GLY A 118 19.07 8.91 -4.37
N SER A 119 17.78 8.66 -4.61
CA SER A 119 17.31 8.47 -5.98
C SER A 119 17.42 9.82 -6.74
N LYS A 120 18.28 9.85 -7.76
CA LYS A 120 18.62 11.05 -8.56
C LYS A 120 17.47 11.62 -9.41
N LEU A 121 16.25 11.15 -9.25
CA LEU A 121 15.12 11.57 -10.07
C LEU A 121 14.27 12.64 -9.37
N ARG A 122 14.41 13.89 -9.90
CA ARG A 122 13.52 15.05 -9.72
C ARG A 122 13.69 15.85 -8.42
N MET A 123 14.69 16.72 -8.44
CA MET A 123 15.00 17.70 -7.38
C MET A 123 13.78 18.54 -6.91
N HIS A 124 12.91 18.97 -7.82
CA HIS A 124 11.68 19.74 -7.48
C HIS A 124 10.67 18.95 -6.67
N ARG A 125 10.49 17.66 -6.97
CA ARG A 125 9.57 16.78 -6.23
C ARG A 125 10.09 16.44 -4.84
N ASN A 126 11.42 16.41 -4.67
CA ASN A 126 12.06 16.18 -3.39
C ASN A 126 11.90 17.38 -2.45
N LEU A 127 11.92 18.63 -2.97
CA LEU A 127 11.70 19.83 -2.16
C LEU A 127 10.26 19.92 -1.65
N ALA A 128 9.27 19.67 -2.50
CA ALA A 128 7.87 19.64 -2.09
C ALA A 128 7.61 18.56 -1.03
N ASN A 129 8.12 17.34 -1.23
CA ASN A 129 8.03 16.27 -0.25
C ASN A 129 8.71 16.60 1.07
N LEU A 130 9.85 17.31 1.03
CA LEU A 130 10.54 17.79 2.24
C LEU A 130 9.65 18.75 3.03
N VAL A 131 9.04 19.73 2.35
CA VAL A 131 8.13 20.70 2.98
C VAL A 131 6.92 19.99 3.57
N TYR A 132 6.30 19.08 2.84
CA TYR A 132 5.16 18.28 3.36
C TYR A 132 5.55 17.43 4.57
N ASN A 133 6.70 16.76 4.54
CA ASN A 133 7.18 15.98 5.67
C ASN A 133 7.48 16.85 6.90
N LEU A 134 8.03 18.06 6.71
CA LEU A 134 8.30 19.00 7.79
C LEU A 134 7.01 19.53 8.42
N LEU A 135 6.03 19.95 7.60
CA LEU A 135 4.71 20.38 8.06
C LEU A 135 3.98 19.27 8.82
N ALA A 136 3.97 18.06 8.25
CA ALA A 136 3.38 16.89 8.90
C ALA A 136 4.06 16.58 10.24
N SER A 137 5.40 16.67 10.29
CA SER A 137 6.18 16.44 11.51
C SER A 137 5.87 17.47 12.58
N TYR A 138 5.71 18.73 12.19
CA TYR A 138 5.34 19.82 13.10
C TYR A 138 3.92 19.59 13.69
N VAL A 139 2.94 19.32 12.84
CA VAL A 139 1.53 19.11 13.24
C VAL A 139 1.35 17.87 14.11
N THR A 140 2.08 16.80 13.82
CA THR A 140 1.93 15.51 14.52
C THR A 140 2.90 15.34 15.69
N ARG A 141 3.88 16.25 15.85
CA ARG A 141 5.00 16.14 16.80
C ARG A 141 5.76 14.82 16.67
N PHE A 142 5.76 14.24 15.47
CA PHE A 142 6.42 12.99 15.13
C PHE A 142 7.27 13.18 13.86
N LYS A 143 8.49 12.61 13.82
CA LYS A 143 9.40 12.73 12.67
C LYS A 143 8.88 11.91 11.49
N VAL A 144 8.16 12.54 10.58
CA VAL A 144 7.68 11.94 9.34
C VAL A 144 8.81 11.85 8.33
N GLN A 145 9.13 10.65 7.83
CA GLN A 145 10.21 10.42 6.87
C GLN A 145 9.72 10.38 5.42
N ASP A 146 8.60 9.71 5.16
CA ASP A 146 7.96 9.65 3.84
C ASP A 146 6.43 9.62 3.99
N LEU A 147 5.80 10.76 3.75
CA LEU A 147 4.36 10.92 3.90
C LEU A 147 3.58 10.31 2.73
N THR A 148 4.22 10.25 1.55
CA THR A 148 3.56 9.93 0.28
C THR A 148 3.76 8.49 -0.21
N SER A 149 4.56 7.69 0.49
CA SER A 149 4.77 6.29 0.10
C SER A 149 3.46 5.50 0.12
N GLY A 150 3.11 4.84 -0.98
CA GLY A 150 1.99 3.89 -1.08
C GLY A 150 2.31 2.54 -0.43
N PHE A 151 3.58 2.18 -0.31
CA PHE A 151 4.01 0.90 0.22
C PHE A 151 4.03 0.89 1.74
N ARG A 152 3.05 0.22 2.33
CA ARG A 152 2.86 0.21 3.78
C ARG A 152 2.10 -1.01 4.28
N VAL A 153 2.31 -1.34 5.55
CA VAL A 153 1.54 -2.32 6.31
C VAL A 153 0.74 -1.60 7.38
N ILE A 154 -0.50 -1.99 7.58
CA ILE A 154 -1.36 -1.47 8.66
C ILE A 154 -2.22 -2.60 9.22
N ARG A 155 -2.55 -2.56 10.51
CA ARG A 155 -3.54 -3.46 11.09
C ARG A 155 -4.90 -3.20 10.46
N ARG A 156 -5.56 -4.26 9.99
CA ARG A 156 -6.86 -4.15 9.30
C ARG A 156 -7.89 -3.33 10.09
N ARG A 157 -7.98 -3.52 11.41
CA ARG A 157 -8.91 -2.75 12.25
C ARG A 157 -8.66 -1.25 12.19
N ASP A 158 -7.37 -0.84 12.15
CA ASP A 158 -7.00 0.57 12.12
C ASP A 158 -7.21 1.17 10.71
N ALA A 159 -6.95 0.40 9.65
CA ALA A 159 -7.27 0.78 8.28
C ALA A 159 -8.77 1.04 8.10
N LEU A 160 -9.61 0.12 8.57
CA LEU A 160 -11.07 0.25 8.47
C LEU A 160 -11.64 1.39 9.33
N ARG A 161 -11.00 1.71 10.45
CA ARG A 161 -11.37 2.86 11.30
C ARG A 161 -11.29 4.18 10.55
N PHE A 162 -10.34 4.34 9.66
CA PHE A 162 -10.08 5.60 8.95
C PHE A 162 -10.52 5.59 7.49
N ILE A 163 -11.11 4.50 7.00
CA ILE A 163 -11.39 4.29 5.58
C ILE A 163 -12.24 5.40 4.96
N ASP A 164 -13.21 5.94 5.71
CA ASP A 164 -14.12 6.96 5.22
C ASP A 164 -13.49 8.36 5.16
N LEU A 165 -12.35 8.56 5.84
CA LEU A 165 -11.56 9.79 5.74
C LEU A 165 -10.68 9.82 4.49
N LEU A 166 -10.43 8.66 3.86
CA LEU A 166 -9.48 8.55 2.77
C LEU A 166 -10.07 9.09 1.47
N PRO A 167 -9.37 10.02 0.78
CA PRO A 167 -9.78 10.51 -0.53
C PRO A 167 -9.66 9.40 -1.58
N ASN A 168 -10.38 9.54 -2.70
CA ASN A 168 -10.30 8.59 -3.82
C ASN A 168 -9.03 8.72 -4.66
N THR A 169 -8.20 9.72 -4.41
CA THR A 169 -7.01 10.08 -5.18
C THR A 169 -5.73 9.53 -4.57
N PHE A 170 -4.58 9.87 -5.17
CA PHE A 170 -3.24 9.49 -4.72
C PHE A 170 -2.80 10.11 -3.37
N SER A 171 -3.63 10.96 -2.76
CA SER A 171 -3.32 11.57 -1.45
C SER A 171 -3.75 10.73 -0.25
N TYR A 172 -4.41 9.56 -0.45
CA TYR A 172 -4.81 8.66 0.63
C TYR A 172 -3.67 8.28 1.60
N PRO A 173 -2.41 8.09 1.15
CA PRO A 173 -1.33 7.73 2.06
C PRO A 173 -1.03 8.81 3.08
N THR A 174 -1.07 10.07 2.64
CA THR A 174 -0.90 11.26 3.49
C THR A 174 -2.00 11.32 4.55
N THR A 175 -3.26 11.21 4.11
CA THR A 175 -4.43 11.26 5.01
C THR A 175 -4.38 10.14 6.04
N LEU A 176 -4.08 8.90 5.62
CA LEU A 176 -3.98 7.74 6.50
C LEU A 176 -2.88 7.94 7.56
N THR A 177 -1.68 8.40 7.14
CA THR A 177 -0.57 8.64 8.07
C THR A 177 -0.94 9.70 9.12
N LEU A 178 -1.51 10.81 8.69
CA LEU A 178 -1.93 11.89 9.60
C LEU A 178 -3.03 11.41 10.56
N ALA A 179 -4.02 10.64 10.06
CA ALA A 179 -5.09 10.07 10.88
C ALA A 179 -4.53 9.14 11.97
N CYS A 180 -3.60 8.25 11.62
CA CYS A 180 -2.93 7.37 12.57
C CYS A 180 -2.20 8.18 13.65
N LEU A 181 -1.31 9.08 13.26
CA LEU A 181 -0.50 9.87 14.20
C LEU A 181 -1.35 10.76 15.11
N ARG A 182 -2.40 11.41 14.57
CA ARG A 182 -3.32 12.26 15.34
C ARG A 182 -4.19 11.46 16.31
N SER A 183 -4.40 10.19 16.04
CA SER A 183 -5.14 9.26 16.92
C SER A 183 -4.24 8.54 17.93
N GLY A 184 -2.96 8.92 18.04
CA GLY A 184 -2.02 8.32 18.97
C GLY A 184 -1.54 6.92 18.58
N LEU A 185 -1.78 6.49 17.31
CA LEU A 185 -1.28 5.22 16.82
C LEU A 185 0.21 5.32 16.48
N THR A 186 0.94 4.24 16.76
CA THR A 186 2.39 4.17 16.50
C THR A 186 2.67 3.89 15.03
N VAL A 187 3.61 4.64 14.45
CA VAL A 187 4.06 4.51 13.07
C VAL A 187 5.57 4.28 13.03
N GLN A 188 6.01 3.30 12.24
CA GLN A 188 7.42 3.00 12.00
C GLN A 188 7.76 3.23 10.52
N TYR A 189 8.99 3.67 10.26
CA TYR A 189 9.52 3.81 8.91
C TYR A 189 10.65 2.80 8.69
N VAL A 190 10.53 2.00 7.63
CA VAL A 190 11.52 1.02 7.21
C VAL A 190 12.12 1.46 5.88
N PRO A 191 13.45 1.59 5.75
CA PRO A 191 14.06 2.00 4.49
C PRO A 191 13.86 0.93 3.42
N ILE A 192 13.36 1.35 2.24
CA ILE A 192 13.16 0.51 1.06
C ILE A 192 13.91 1.08 -0.14
N GLN A 193 14.17 0.22 -1.12
CA GLN A 193 14.69 0.62 -2.43
C GLN A 193 13.56 0.66 -3.44
N THR A 194 13.43 1.75 -4.17
CA THR A 194 12.56 1.87 -5.34
C THR A 194 13.38 1.71 -6.61
N LEU A 195 12.78 1.08 -7.63
CA LEU A 195 13.34 0.91 -8.98
C LEU A 195 13.27 2.20 -9.78
#